data_55de75dd193f7681012cde27701a069d
#
_entry.id   55de75dd193f7681012cde27701a069d
#
_cell.length_a   1.000
_cell.length_b   1.000
_cell.length_c   1.000
_cell.angle_alpha   90.00
_cell.angle_beta   90.00
_cell.angle_gamma   90.00
#
_symmetry.space_group_name_H-M   'P 1'
#
loop_
_entity.id
_entity.type
_entity.pdbx_description
1 polymer ?
#
loop_
_entity_poly.entity_id
_entity_poly.type
_entity_poly.pdbx_seq_one_letter_code
_entity_poly.pdbx_strand_id
1 'polypeptide(L)'
;SNLRFFAALIQGETSDSFVTTANDTPSALNYTIRKPHGVVGVICPWNLPLLLLTWKIAPALATGNAVIIKPSEHTPTSATLLAQVVADIGAPAGLVSVLHGTGPMSVGQKIAAHKGIDAVTFTGSSATGAKIMEAASRSVKPLSFELGGKNSAIIFSDANLDAAVHGVIRSVFSNSGQICLCTERVYVEQDIFESFLSKLTEAVQALSFEESGEQAI
;
A
#
# COMPACT_ATOMS: atom_id res chain seq x y z
N SER A 1 10.51 2.15 10.27
CA SER A 1 9.33 2.78 9.64
C SER A 1 9.59 2.99 8.15
N ASN A 2 8.52 3.07 7.35
CA ASN A 2 8.59 3.28 5.89
C ASN A 2 9.41 4.52 5.53
N LEU A 3 9.21 5.62 6.24
CA LEU A 3 9.95 6.87 6.00
C LEU A 3 11.47 6.68 6.13
N ARG A 4 11.94 6.01 7.19
CA ARG A 4 13.38 5.73 7.38
C ARG A 4 13.94 4.79 6.31
N PHE A 5 13.16 3.79 5.91
CA PHE A 5 13.57 2.85 4.87
C PHE A 5 13.81 3.57 3.54
N PHE A 6 12.85 4.35 3.06
CA PHE A 6 13.00 5.08 1.79
C PHE A 6 14.01 6.22 1.86
N ALA A 7 14.20 6.85 3.02
CA ALA A 7 15.27 7.83 3.22
C ALA A 7 16.66 7.20 3.11
N ALA A 8 16.84 5.97 3.58
CA ALA A 8 18.09 5.23 3.41
C ALA A 8 18.25 4.71 1.97
N LEU A 9 17.17 4.20 1.37
CA LEU A 9 17.21 3.64 0.02
C LEU A 9 17.64 4.65 -1.03
N ILE A 10 17.14 5.89 -0.95
CA ILE A 10 17.44 6.93 -1.96
C ILE A 10 18.93 7.34 -1.93
N GLN A 11 19.64 7.16 -0.81
CA GLN A 11 21.07 7.47 -0.73
C GLN A 11 21.94 6.50 -1.54
N GLY A 12 21.43 5.30 -1.82
CA GLY A 12 22.10 4.28 -2.63
C GLY A 12 21.70 4.27 -4.10
N GLU A 13 20.82 5.17 -4.53
CA GLU A 13 20.37 5.21 -5.93
C GLU A 13 21.51 5.62 -6.87
N THR A 14 21.71 4.82 -7.91
CA THR A 14 22.69 5.03 -8.96
C THR A 14 22.04 5.13 -10.33
N SER A 15 22.71 5.79 -11.27
CA SER A 15 22.28 5.82 -12.67
C SER A 15 23.04 4.75 -13.46
N ASP A 16 22.32 4.01 -14.29
CA ASP A 16 22.92 3.05 -15.21
C ASP A 16 23.43 3.78 -16.46
N SER A 17 24.63 3.39 -16.93
CA SER A 17 25.16 3.85 -18.22
C SER A 17 25.86 2.69 -18.95
N PHE A 18 25.69 2.63 -20.26
CA PHE A 18 26.36 1.64 -21.11
C PHE A 18 26.63 2.21 -22.50
N VAL A 19 27.65 1.67 -23.15
CA VAL A 19 27.99 2.04 -24.52
C VAL A 19 27.44 0.99 -25.47
N THR A 20 26.72 1.43 -26.48
CA THR A 20 26.32 0.57 -27.61
C THR A 20 27.41 0.57 -28.66
N THR A 21 27.80 -0.58 -29.15
CA THR A 21 28.78 -0.73 -30.21
C THR A 21 28.11 -1.24 -31.49
N ALA A 22 28.59 -0.77 -32.64
CA ALA A 22 28.26 -1.31 -33.94
C ALA A 22 29.57 -1.60 -34.70
N ASN A 23 29.74 -2.82 -35.21
CA ASN A 23 30.96 -3.28 -35.88
C ASN A 23 32.23 -3.01 -35.06
N ASP A 24 32.20 -3.36 -33.75
CA ASP A 24 33.27 -3.18 -32.76
C ASP A 24 33.70 -1.71 -32.52
N THR A 25 32.95 -0.76 -33.01
CA THR A 25 33.17 0.67 -32.79
C THR A 25 32.12 1.24 -31.85
N PRO A 26 32.51 1.97 -30.78
CA PRO A 26 31.55 2.66 -29.94
C PRO A 26 30.70 3.64 -30.74
N SER A 27 29.37 3.49 -30.74
CA SER A 27 28.44 4.26 -31.55
C SER A 27 27.54 5.20 -30.77
N ALA A 28 27.20 4.83 -29.52
CA ALA A 28 26.37 5.66 -28.68
C ALA A 28 26.64 5.41 -27.18
N LEU A 29 26.59 6.46 -26.38
CA LEU A 29 26.53 6.40 -24.94
C LEU A 29 25.07 6.47 -24.51
N ASN A 30 24.59 5.43 -23.79
CA ASN A 30 23.26 5.36 -23.23
C ASN A 30 23.38 5.55 -21.71
N TYR A 31 22.48 6.34 -21.14
CA TYR A 31 22.39 6.53 -19.70
C TYR A 31 20.95 6.78 -19.24
N THR A 32 20.67 6.41 -18.01
CA THR A 32 19.36 6.61 -17.39
C THR A 32 19.39 7.86 -16.54
N ILE A 33 18.40 8.74 -16.71
CA ILE A 33 18.17 9.89 -15.83
C ILE A 33 16.85 9.65 -15.09
N ARG A 34 16.90 9.57 -13.77
CA ARG A 34 15.71 9.50 -12.91
C ARG A 34 15.22 10.91 -12.61
N LYS A 35 13.93 11.15 -12.82
CA LYS A 35 13.28 12.45 -12.54
C LYS A 35 12.00 12.22 -11.74
N PRO A 36 11.64 13.13 -10.81
CA PRO A 36 10.34 13.08 -10.16
C PRO A 36 9.21 13.22 -11.20
N HIS A 37 8.06 12.64 -10.90
CA HIS A 37 6.84 12.87 -11.68
C HIS A 37 6.37 14.31 -11.54
N GLY A 38 6.51 14.90 -10.35
CA GLY A 38 6.01 16.22 -9.99
C GLY A 38 5.06 16.15 -8.79
N VAL A 39 3.76 16.20 -9.03
CA VAL A 39 2.73 16.10 -7.98
C VAL A 39 2.07 14.72 -8.02
N VAL A 40 2.14 13.99 -6.91
CA VAL A 40 1.53 12.67 -6.76
C VAL A 40 0.25 12.76 -5.93
N GLY A 41 -0.88 12.34 -6.52
CA GLY A 41 -2.13 12.14 -5.80
C GLY A 41 -2.11 10.83 -5.02
N VAL A 42 -2.39 10.89 -3.72
CA VAL A 42 -2.34 9.75 -2.79
C VAL A 42 -3.72 9.53 -2.19
N ILE A 43 -4.36 8.40 -2.50
CA ILE A 43 -5.70 8.06 -1.99
C ILE A 43 -5.59 6.81 -1.13
N CYS A 44 -5.88 6.94 0.16
CA CYS A 44 -5.68 5.90 1.17
C CYS A 44 -7.00 5.37 1.75
N PRO A 45 -7.06 4.07 2.11
CA PRO A 45 -8.19 3.45 2.77
C PRO A 45 -8.16 3.68 4.29
N TRP A 46 -9.13 3.10 4.98
CA TRP A 46 -9.38 3.28 6.42
C TRP A 46 -8.76 2.21 7.32
N ASN A 47 -8.46 1.03 6.80
CA ASN A 47 -8.12 -0.15 7.60
C ASN A 47 -6.72 -0.09 8.27
N LEU A 48 -5.74 0.51 7.61
CA LEU A 48 -4.38 0.72 8.13
C LEU A 48 -3.91 2.14 7.74
N PRO A 49 -4.54 3.19 8.29
CA PRO A 49 -4.47 4.54 7.73
C PRO A 49 -3.05 5.10 7.65
N LEU A 50 -2.27 5.03 8.75
CA LEU A 50 -0.91 5.57 8.78
C LEU A 50 0.08 4.67 8.02
N LEU A 51 -0.06 3.35 8.13
CA LEU A 51 0.82 2.40 7.45
C LEU A 51 0.74 2.57 5.93
N LEU A 52 -0.49 2.50 5.39
CA LEU A 52 -0.72 2.58 3.95
C LEU A 52 -0.46 3.98 3.38
N LEU A 53 -0.65 5.02 4.18
CA LEU A 53 -0.26 6.37 3.83
C LEU A 53 1.26 6.49 3.69
N THR A 54 2.02 6.09 4.74
CA THR A 54 3.48 6.21 4.73
C THR A 54 4.14 5.31 3.69
N TRP A 55 3.53 4.18 3.34
CA TRP A 55 3.97 3.32 2.24
C TRP A 55 3.96 4.03 0.88
N LYS A 56 3.04 4.98 0.67
CA LYS A 56 2.89 5.74 -0.57
C LYS A 56 3.67 7.04 -0.58
N ILE A 57 3.58 7.81 0.50
CA ILE A 57 4.23 9.13 0.53
C ILE A 57 5.75 9.04 0.70
N ALA A 58 6.26 8.02 1.40
CA ALA A 58 7.69 7.91 1.64
C ALA A 58 8.51 7.77 0.35
N PRO A 59 8.21 6.83 -0.58
CA PRO A 59 8.90 6.78 -1.86
C PRO A 59 8.65 8.01 -2.73
N ALA A 60 7.43 8.58 -2.73
CA ALA A 60 7.13 9.77 -3.50
C ALA A 60 8.00 10.97 -3.07
N LEU A 61 8.07 11.23 -1.76
CA LEU A 61 8.88 12.32 -1.22
C LEU A 61 10.38 12.06 -1.39
N ALA A 62 10.85 10.84 -1.14
CA ALA A 62 12.26 10.48 -1.30
C ALA A 62 12.76 10.70 -2.74
N THR A 63 11.88 10.51 -3.73
CA THR A 63 12.21 10.72 -5.15
C THR A 63 11.87 12.13 -5.66
N GLY A 64 11.65 13.09 -4.77
CA GLY A 64 11.54 14.52 -5.09
C GLY A 64 10.14 14.98 -5.56
N ASN A 65 9.08 14.22 -5.28
CA ASN A 65 7.71 14.61 -5.62
C ASN A 65 7.05 15.37 -4.48
N ALA A 66 6.09 16.25 -4.80
CA ALA A 66 5.09 16.75 -3.87
C ALA A 66 3.90 15.78 -3.82
N VAL A 67 3.15 15.77 -2.70
CA VAL A 67 2.02 14.86 -2.52
C VAL A 67 0.74 15.59 -2.11
N ILE A 68 -0.37 15.19 -2.74
CA ILE A 68 -1.72 15.60 -2.35
C ILE A 68 -2.44 14.36 -1.84
N ILE A 69 -2.75 14.33 -0.56
CA ILE A 69 -3.28 13.17 0.15
C ILE A 69 -4.79 13.32 0.36
N LYS A 70 -5.55 12.29 0.00
CA LYS A 70 -6.93 12.10 0.42
C LYS A 70 -6.99 10.85 1.31
N PRO A 71 -7.01 10.99 2.64
CA PRO A 71 -7.27 9.88 3.54
C PRO A 71 -8.72 9.41 3.44
N SER A 72 -9.02 8.24 3.99
CA SER A 72 -10.41 7.84 4.18
C SER A 72 -11.12 8.82 5.12
N GLU A 73 -12.37 9.09 4.86
CA GLU A 73 -13.27 9.88 5.70
C GLU A 73 -13.50 9.25 7.08
N HIS A 74 -13.31 7.94 7.19
CA HIS A 74 -13.46 7.20 8.46
C HIS A 74 -12.22 7.34 9.37
N THR A 75 -11.04 7.62 8.81
CA THR A 75 -9.78 7.64 9.56
C THR A 75 -8.86 8.80 9.14
N PRO A 76 -9.32 10.06 9.18
CA PRO A 76 -8.55 11.18 8.65
C PRO A 76 -7.44 11.68 9.58
N THR A 77 -7.55 11.41 10.87
CA THR A 77 -6.74 12.05 11.93
C THR A 77 -5.24 11.80 11.76
N SER A 78 -4.83 10.56 11.52
CA SER A 78 -3.40 10.23 11.40
C SER A 78 -2.72 10.90 10.21
N ALA A 79 -3.44 11.07 9.09
CA ALA A 79 -2.93 11.79 7.93
C ALA A 79 -2.78 13.29 8.21
N THR A 80 -3.76 13.87 8.90
CA THR A 80 -3.73 15.29 9.29
C THR A 80 -2.57 15.58 10.25
N LEU A 81 -2.41 14.75 11.29
CA LEU A 81 -1.29 14.88 12.24
C LEU A 81 0.07 14.69 11.55
N LEU A 82 0.19 13.76 10.62
CA LEU A 82 1.43 13.58 9.87
C LEU A 82 1.77 14.82 9.02
N ALA A 83 0.79 15.43 8.37
CA ALA A 83 1.01 16.67 7.64
C ALA A 83 1.42 17.82 8.55
N GLN A 84 0.87 17.92 9.76
CA GLN A 84 1.30 18.89 10.76
C GLN A 84 2.75 18.66 11.17
N VAL A 85 3.14 17.41 11.47
CA VAL A 85 4.54 17.08 11.79
C VAL A 85 5.49 17.47 10.65
N VAL A 86 5.10 17.23 9.39
CA VAL A 86 5.91 17.64 8.23
C VAL A 86 6.05 19.16 8.14
N ALA A 87 5.01 19.92 8.45
CA ALA A 87 5.08 21.38 8.52
C ALA A 87 5.96 21.87 9.67
N ASP A 88 5.81 21.28 10.86
CA ASP A 88 6.53 21.65 12.08
C ASP A 88 8.06 21.45 11.97
N ILE A 89 8.50 20.46 11.20
CA ILE A 89 9.93 20.24 10.91
C ILE A 89 10.49 21.20 9.82
N GLY A 90 9.68 22.14 9.34
CA GLY A 90 10.12 23.15 8.38
C GLY A 90 10.17 22.68 6.93
N ALA A 91 9.42 21.65 6.56
CA ALA A 91 9.31 21.22 5.16
C ALA A 91 8.74 22.35 4.27
N PRO A 92 9.13 22.44 2.99
CA PRO A 92 8.61 23.46 2.09
C PRO A 92 7.08 23.46 2.03
N ALA A 93 6.46 24.64 2.05
CA ALA A 93 5.02 24.78 1.92
C ALA A 93 4.52 24.13 0.62
N GLY A 94 3.44 23.33 0.72
CA GLY A 94 2.86 22.62 -0.43
C GLY A 94 3.54 21.28 -0.74
N LEU A 95 4.63 20.90 -0.08
CA LEU A 95 5.25 19.59 -0.28
C LEU A 95 4.31 18.44 0.11
N VAL A 96 3.60 18.58 1.21
CA VAL A 96 2.58 17.62 1.67
C VAL A 96 1.28 18.37 1.94
N SER A 97 0.24 18.05 1.21
CA SER A 97 -1.09 18.64 1.38
C SER A 97 -2.13 17.56 1.65
N VAL A 98 -3.01 17.76 2.63
CA VAL A 98 -4.11 16.85 2.95
C VAL A 98 -5.43 17.49 2.57
N LEU A 99 -6.24 16.78 1.79
CA LEU A 99 -7.57 17.20 1.38
C LEU A 99 -8.61 16.18 1.88
N HIS A 100 -9.56 16.64 2.65
CA HIS A 100 -10.68 15.83 3.12
C HIS A 100 -11.86 15.89 2.16
N GLY A 101 -12.62 14.80 2.07
CA GLY A 101 -13.82 14.74 1.24
C GLY A 101 -14.46 13.35 1.27
N THR A 102 -15.76 13.33 1.05
CA THR A 102 -16.61 12.13 1.14
C THR A 102 -17.35 11.87 -0.18
N GLY A 103 -17.62 10.61 -0.46
CA GLY A 103 -18.49 10.18 -1.55
C GLY A 103 -17.94 10.30 -2.97
N PRO A 104 -18.71 9.82 -3.94
CA PRO A 104 -18.42 9.98 -5.36
C PRO A 104 -18.49 11.47 -5.77
N MET A 105 -17.77 11.84 -6.83
CA MET A 105 -17.64 13.22 -7.30
C MET A 105 -16.86 14.17 -6.36
N SER A 106 -16.27 13.64 -5.29
CA SER A 106 -15.52 14.41 -4.30
C SER A 106 -14.03 14.55 -4.66
N VAL A 107 -13.23 14.87 -3.64
CA VAL A 107 -11.78 15.09 -3.73
C VAL A 107 -11.05 13.93 -4.43
N GLY A 108 -11.41 12.65 -4.14
CA GLY A 108 -10.75 11.50 -4.75
C GLY A 108 -10.86 11.47 -6.28
N GLN A 109 -12.04 11.72 -6.81
CA GLN A 109 -12.25 11.80 -8.26
C GLN A 109 -11.54 13.02 -8.86
N LYS A 110 -11.57 14.16 -8.17
CA LYS A 110 -10.87 15.38 -8.62
C LYS A 110 -9.36 15.15 -8.67
N ILE A 111 -8.76 14.48 -7.68
CA ILE A 111 -7.34 14.07 -7.69
C ILE A 111 -7.05 13.20 -8.92
N ALA A 112 -7.87 12.20 -9.19
CA ALA A 112 -7.66 11.29 -10.32
C ALA A 112 -7.72 12.01 -11.67
N ALA A 113 -8.64 12.99 -11.83
CA ALA A 113 -8.89 13.67 -13.09
C ALA A 113 -8.05 14.96 -13.29
N HIS A 114 -7.44 15.51 -12.23
CA HIS A 114 -6.83 16.84 -12.28
C HIS A 114 -5.55 16.88 -13.14
N LYS A 115 -5.45 17.82 -14.05
CA LYS A 115 -4.32 17.96 -14.98
C LYS A 115 -2.99 18.31 -14.30
N GLY A 116 -3.02 18.97 -13.15
CA GLY A 116 -1.85 19.33 -12.36
C GLY A 116 -1.42 18.24 -11.38
N ILE A 117 -1.95 17.03 -11.50
CA ILE A 117 -1.48 15.82 -10.78
C ILE A 117 -0.88 14.89 -11.81
N ASP A 118 0.39 14.56 -11.64
CA ASP A 118 1.22 13.86 -12.62
C ASP A 118 1.16 12.35 -12.48
N ALA A 119 0.89 11.83 -11.26
CA ALA A 119 0.70 10.41 -11.00
C ALA A 119 -0.31 10.20 -9.87
N VAL A 120 -0.95 9.02 -9.80
CA VAL A 120 -1.87 8.69 -8.70
C VAL A 120 -1.52 7.32 -8.13
N THR A 121 -1.43 7.25 -6.80
CA THR A 121 -1.31 5.99 -6.07
C THR A 121 -2.55 5.80 -5.19
N PHE A 122 -3.15 4.62 -5.27
CA PHE A 122 -4.41 4.28 -4.61
C PHE A 122 -4.32 2.93 -3.90
N THR A 123 -4.94 2.83 -2.74
CA THR A 123 -5.26 1.56 -2.09
C THR A 123 -6.74 1.55 -1.72
N GLY A 124 -7.45 0.47 -2.10
CA GLY A 124 -8.85 0.30 -1.81
C GLY A 124 -9.52 -0.78 -2.64
N SER A 125 -10.83 -0.67 -2.87
CA SER A 125 -11.58 -1.67 -3.64
C SER A 125 -11.25 -1.62 -5.14
N SER A 126 -11.31 -2.78 -5.81
CA SER A 126 -11.14 -2.88 -7.27
C SER A 126 -12.16 -2.03 -8.03
N ALA A 127 -13.39 -1.91 -7.53
CA ALA A 127 -14.41 -1.07 -8.14
C ALA A 127 -14.04 0.43 -8.10
N THR A 128 -13.44 0.89 -7.01
CA THR A 128 -12.93 2.27 -6.92
C THR A 128 -11.69 2.46 -7.78
N GLY A 129 -10.79 1.48 -7.83
CA GLY A 129 -9.63 1.48 -8.72
C GLY A 129 -10.01 1.65 -10.18
N ALA A 130 -11.02 0.92 -10.65
CA ALA A 130 -11.54 1.06 -12.02
C ALA A 130 -12.03 2.49 -12.32
N LYS A 131 -12.76 3.12 -11.39
CA LYS A 131 -13.23 4.51 -11.53
C LYS A 131 -12.07 5.51 -11.55
N ILE A 132 -11.03 5.28 -10.75
CA ILE A 132 -9.81 6.10 -10.77
C ILE A 132 -9.08 5.96 -12.11
N MET A 133 -8.97 4.75 -12.63
CA MET A 133 -8.37 4.48 -13.93
C MET A 133 -9.13 5.19 -15.05
N GLU A 134 -10.45 5.11 -15.05
CA GLU A 134 -11.30 5.82 -16.01
C GLU A 134 -11.10 7.34 -15.92
N ALA A 135 -11.11 7.91 -14.72
CA ALA A 135 -10.92 9.35 -14.54
C ALA A 135 -9.52 9.82 -14.97
N ALA A 136 -8.48 9.02 -14.71
CA ALA A 136 -7.10 9.33 -15.03
C ALA A 136 -6.74 9.13 -16.52
N SER A 137 -7.49 8.28 -17.25
CA SER A 137 -7.20 7.92 -18.64
C SER A 137 -7.13 9.11 -19.59
N ARG A 138 -7.89 10.17 -19.30
CA ARG A 138 -7.92 11.41 -20.11
C ARG A 138 -6.59 12.17 -20.14
N SER A 139 -5.71 11.94 -19.18
CA SER A 139 -4.38 12.58 -19.09
C SER A 139 -3.23 11.55 -19.14
N VAL A 140 -3.54 10.28 -19.34
CA VAL A 140 -2.57 9.16 -19.49
C VAL A 140 -1.50 9.18 -18.38
N LYS A 141 -1.90 9.54 -17.15
CA LYS A 141 -0.96 9.62 -16.01
C LYS A 141 -0.65 8.23 -15.44
N PRO A 142 0.56 8.00 -14.91
CA PRO A 142 0.91 6.78 -14.20
C PRO A 142 -0.01 6.51 -13.02
N LEU A 143 -0.41 5.25 -12.86
CA LEU A 143 -1.24 4.76 -11.78
C LEU A 143 -0.53 3.62 -11.05
N SER A 144 -0.59 3.65 -9.72
CA SER A 144 -0.14 2.56 -8.85
C SER A 144 -1.30 2.14 -7.97
N PHE A 145 -1.68 0.86 -8.04
CA PHE A 145 -2.83 0.31 -7.33
C PHE A 145 -2.44 -0.81 -6.38
N GLU A 146 -2.99 -0.73 -5.16
CA GLU A 146 -3.09 -1.80 -4.21
C GLU A 146 -4.58 -2.10 -4.00
N LEU A 147 -5.01 -3.29 -4.37
CA LEU A 147 -6.43 -3.64 -4.45
C LEU A 147 -6.75 -4.82 -3.53
N GLY A 148 -7.99 -5.23 -3.49
CA GLY A 148 -8.42 -6.41 -2.75
C GLY A 148 -7.99 -7.72 -3.42
N GLY A 149 -8.17 -8.81 -2.70
CA GLY A 149 -7.84 -10.15 -3.16
C GLY A 149 -8.72 -11.22 -2.54
N LYS A 150 -8.42 -12.48 -2.87
CA LYS A 150 -8.97 -13.70 -2.31
C LYS A 150 -7.82 -14.64 -1.96
N ASN A 151 -7.01 -14.22 -0.99
CA ASN A 151 -5.75 -14.87 -0.67
C ASN A 151 -5.96 -16.28 -0.13
N SER A 152 -5.08 -17.18 -0.50
CA SER A 152 -5.15 -18.59 -0.14
C SER A 152 -3.98 -18.99 0.76
N ALA A 153 -4.24 -19.81 1.76
CA ALA A 153 -3.25 -20.59 2.49
C ALA A 153 -3.36 -22.07 2.06
N ILE A 154 -2.23 -22.74 1.96
CA ILE A 154 -2.17 -24.17 1.59
C ILE A 154 -1.42 -24.91 2.69
N ILE A 155 -2.05 -25.95 3.24
CA ILE A 155 -1.51 -26.76 4.33
C ILE A 155 -1.27 -28.19 3.81
N PHE A 156 -0.02 -28.57 3.72
CA PHE A 156 0.40 -29.91 3.30
C PHE A 156 0.44 -30.90 4.47
N SER A 157 0.39 -32.17 4.18
CA SER A 157 0.32 -33.27 5.17
C SER A 157 1.56 -33.37 6.08
N ASP A 158 2.71 -32.90 5.62
CA ASP A 158 3.96 -32.84 6.38
C ASP A 158 4.10 -31.55 7.23
N ALA A 159 3.10 -30.67 7.23
CA ALA A 159 3.14 -29.44 8.01
C ALA A 159 3.07 -29.70 9.52
N ASN A 160 3.75 -28.87 10.31
CA ASN A 160 3.50 -28.81 11.75
C ASN A 160 2.12 -28.19 11.99
N LEU A 161 1.15 -29.00 12.43
CA LEU A 161 -0.25 -28.57 12.57
C LEU A 161 -0.44 -27.41 13.54
N ASP A 162 0.28 -27.38 14.66
CA ASP A 162 0.12 -26.31 15.65
C ASP A 162 0.64 -24.98 15.10
N ALA A 163 1.78 -25.01 14.42
CA ALA A 163 2.32 -23.83 13.74
C ALA A 163 1.41 -23.39 12.58
N ALA A 164 0.83 -24.33 11.83
CA ALA A 164 -0.08 -24.04 10.72
C ALA A 164 -1.38 -23.38 11.22
N VAL A 165 -1.98 -23.92 12.29
CA VAL A 165 -3.17 -23.35 12.93
C VAL A 165 -2.89 -21.92 13.44
N HIS A 166 -1.79 -21.74 14.16
CA HIS A 166 -1.41 -20.39 14.63
C HIS A 166 -1.19 -19.41 13.48
N GLY A 167 -0.50 -19.86 12.42
CA GLY A 167 -0.30 -19.05 11.20
C GLY A 167 -1.60 -18.66 10.51
N VAL A 168 -2.54 -19.60 10.39
CA VAL A 168 -3.87 -19.36 9.79
C VAL A 168 -4.68 -18.39 10.65
N ILE A 169 -4.75 -18.60 11.98
CA ILE A 169 -5.43 -17.67 12.89
C ILE A 169 -4.91 -16.24 12.68
N ARG A 170 -3.59 -16.08 12.73
CA ARG A 170 -2.96 -14.77 12.53
C ARG A 170 -3.29 -14.18 11.15
N SER A 171 -3.21 -14.97 10.08
CA SER A 171 -3.42 -14.47 8.73
C SER A 171 -4.89 -14.18 8.40
N VAL A 172 -5.83 -14.86 9.04
CA VAL A 172 -7.28 -14.66 8.84
C VAL A 172 -7.80 -13.50 9.68
N PHE A 173 -7.42 -13.44 10.98
CA PHE A 173 -8.06 -12.58 11.96
C PHE A 173 -7.29 -11.31 12.31
N SER A 174 -6.06 -11.13 11.79
CA SER A 174 -5.32 -9.87 12.01
C SER A 174 -6.17 -8.66 11.60
N ASN A 175 -6.20 -7.63 12.46
CA ASN A 175 -7.03 -6.45 12.27
C ASN A 175 -8.51 -6.80 12.00
N SER A 176 -9.05 -7.81 12.68
CA SER A 176 -10.40 -8.35 12.48
C SER A 176 -10.69 -8.81 11.04
N GLY A 177 -9.67 -9.34 10.35
CA GLY A 177 -9.79 -9.77 8.95
C GLY A 177 -9.82 -8.63 7.92
N GLN A 178 -9.56 -7.40 8.34
CA GLN A 178 -9.72 -6.20 7.50
C GLN A 178 -8.43 -5.78 6.79
N ILE A 179 -7.63 -6.74 6.33
CA ILE A 179 -6.39 -6.48 5.60
C ILE A 179 -6.45 -7.14 4.23
N CYS A 180 -5.95 -6.47 3.20
CA CYS A 180 -5.88 -7.01 1.84
C CYS A 180 -5.08 -8.32 1.74
N LEU A 181 -4.21 -8.60 2.73
CA LEU A 181 -3.39 -9.81 2.84
C LEU A 181 -4.09 -10.95 3.61
N CYS A 182 -5.21 -10.70 4.28
CA CYS A 182 -5.88 -11.73 5.07
C CYS A 182 -6.24 -12.94 4.22
N THR A 183 -5.99 -14.12 4.77
CA THR A 183 -6.37 -15.38 4.11
C THR A 183 -7.88 -15.53 4.10
N GLU A 184 -8.48 -15.73 2.93
CA GLU A 184 -9.91 -15.96 2.75
C GLU A 184 -10.26 -17.40 2.37
N ARG A 185 -9.25 -18.20 1.98
CA ARG A 185 -9.40 -19.62 1.63
C ARG A 185 -8.25 -20.40 2.21
N VAL A 186 -8.55 -21.46 2.93
CA VAL A 186 -7.57 -22.41 3.46
C VAL A 186 -7.77 -23.75 2.77
N TYR A 187 -6.79 -24.17 2.00
CA TYR A 187 -6.73 -25.48 1.35
C TYR A 187 -5.89 -26.41 2.20
N VAL A 188 -6.46 -27.55 2.60
CA VAL A 188 -5.80 -28.51 3.48
C VAL A 188 -5.80 -29.88 2.79
N GLU A 189 -4.64 -30.56 2.79
CA GLU A 189 -4.57 -31.93 2.28
C GLU A 189 -5.51 -32.87 3.04
N GLN A 190 -6.13 -33.79 2.33
CA GLN A 190 -7.20 -34.66 2.82
C GLN A 190 -6.77 -35.44 4.07
N ASP A 191 -5.55 -35.95 4.13
CA ASP A 191 -5.06 -36.84 5.21
C ASP A 191 -4.99 -36.11 6.57
N ILE A 192 -4.87 -34.81 6.60
CA ILE A 192 -4.78 -34.01 7.82
C ILE A 192 -5.99 -33.10 8.04
N PHE A 193 -6.95 -33.12 7.14
CA PHE A 193 -8.07 -32.16 7.13
C PHE A 193 -8.84 -32.17 8.46
N GLU A 194 -9.27 -33.32 8.93
CA GLU A 194 -10.08 -33.42 10.16
C GLU A 194 -9.29 -32.96 11.41
N SER A 195 -8.01 -33.36 11.49
CA SER A 195 -7.14 -32.98 12.61
C SER A 195 -6.88 -31.47 12.61
N PHE A 196 -6.65 -30.89 11.43
CA PHE A 196 -6.43 -29.46 11.27
C PHE A 196 -7.72 -28.67 11.60
N LEU A 197 -8.87 -29.13 11.07
CA LEU A 197 -10.15 -28.48 11.30
C LEU A 197 -10.54 -28.46 12.78
N SER A 198 -10.35 -29.58 13.48
CA SER A 198 -10.60 -29.65 14.93
C SER A 198 -9.76 -28.63 15.72
N LYS A 199 -8.45 -28.61 15.48
CA LYS A 199 -7.53 -27.65 16.13
C LYS A 199 -7.84 -26.20 15.78
N LEU A 200 -8.14 -25.93 14.51
CA LEU A 200 -8.49 -24.58 14.06
C LEU A 200 -9.79 -24.11 14.73
N THR A 201 -10.80 -24.98 14.81
CA THR A 201 -12.08 -24.64 15.45
C THR A 201 -11.91 -24.30 16.92
N GLU A 202 -11.13 -25.11 17.66
CA GLU A 202 -10.80 -24.85 19.07
C GLU A 202 -10.08 -23.51 19.23
N ALA A 203 -9.07 -23.24 18.41
CA ALA A 203 -8.30 -22.00 18.44
C ALA A 203 -9.15 -20.79 18.10
N VAL A 204 -10.08 -20.90 17.13
CA VAL A 204 -11.02 -19.80 16.78
C VAL A 204 -11.99 -19.51 17.93
N GLN A 205 -12.52 -20.56 18.59
CA GLN A 205 -13.42 -20.39 19.74
C GLN A 205 -12.74 -19.76 20.94
N ALA A 206 -11.42 -19.87 21.07
CA ALA A 206 -10.64 -19.24 22.11
C ALA A 206 -10.30 -17.77 21.85
N LEU A 207 -10.59 -17.24 20.65
CA LEU A 207 -10.36 -15.83 20.33
C LEU A 207 -11.32 -14.95 21.13
N SER A 208 -10.78 -13.89 21.72
CA SER A 208 -11.55 -12.84 22.37
C SER A 208 -11.39 -11.52 21.61
N PHE A 209 -12.46 -10.73 21.57
CA PHE A 209 -12.41 -9.34 21.14
C PHE A 209 -12.26 -8.46 22.37
N GLU A 210 -11.10 -7.83 22.52
CA GLU A 210 -10.89 -6.87 23.60
C GLU A 210 -11.19 -5.45 23.09
N GLU A 211 -11.96 -4.68 23.89
CA GLU A 211 -12.24 -3.27 23.60
C GLU A 211 -11.02 -2.36 23.83
N SER A 212 -10.05 -2.81 24.60
CA SER A 212 -8.83 -2.05 24.90
C SER A 212 -7.67 -2.47 23.98
N GLY A 213 -7.17 -1.54 23.19
CA GLY A 213 -6.14 -1.76 22.15
C GLY A 213 -4.73 -2.15 22.63
N GLU A 214 -4.57 -2.83 23.76
CA GLU A 214 -3.24 -3.19 24.28
C GLU A 214 -2.75 -4.59 23.88
N GLN A 215 -3.59 -5.47 23.34
CA GLN A 215 -3.18 -6.80 22.84
C GLN A 215 -3.98 -7.24 21.60
N ALA A 216 -4.09 -6.39 20.60
CA ALA A 216 -4.56 -6.88 19.30
C ALA A 216 -3.45 -7.72 18.64
N ILE A 217 -3.79 -8.93 18.25
CA ILE A 217 -2.96 -9.92 17.51
C ILE A 217 -2.29 -9.31 16.27
#